data_5b291492b7234e9fa2a7e195bb2f0ae1
#
_entry.id   5b291492b7234e9fa2a7e195bb2f0ae1
#
_cell.length_a   1.000
_cell.length_b   1.000
_cell.length_c   1.000
_cell.angle_alpha   90.00
_cell.angle_beta   90.00
_cell.angle_gamma   90.00
#
_symmetry.space_group_name_H-M   'P 1'
#
loop_
_entity.id
_entity.type
_entity.pdbx_description
1 polymer ?
#
loop_
_entity_poly.entity_id
_entity_poly.type
_entity_poly.pdbx_seq_one_letter_code
_entity_poly.pdbx_strand_id
1 'polypeptide(L)'
;GTQVTIKPYSYTIAVEPEINTRIHNFEDIMKVLQKIPLLAWIVIAILGGVLIGSLTPGLISGINSAAKISIPTDVVVQIFVSFSTIFSAFLSFAIPLIIIGFIVPGIGSLAQGAGKMLGVTVGLSYLSSIVAGFLALTAALFLYPILLKGQQLESFDNPENALSSGYVTFKLEPIMSVMSALILSFILGLGITALKSRSMLNLFEDFQVIVEKMLGYVIIPLLPVHIVGVFANMTLAGQVVKILSVFGMVFIMVILLHWF
;
A
#
# COMPACT_ATOMS: atom_id res chain seq x y z
N GLY A 1 -40.26 -28.87 -38.14
CA GLY A 1 -39.17 -28.28 -37.33
C GLY A 1 -39.77 -27.43 -36.23
N THR A 2 -39.88 -28.00 -35.00
CA THR A 2 -40.40 -27.32 -33.81
C THR A 2 -39.24 -26.51 -33.18
N GLN A 3 -39.32 -25.18 -33.24
CA GLN A 3 -38.42 -24.33 -32.49
C GLN A 3 -38.83 -24.31 -31.00
N VAL A 4 -38.00 -24.84 -30.14
CA VAL A 4 -38.15 -24.70 -28.69
C VAL A 4 -37.46 -23.42 -28.27
N THR A 5 -38.26 -22.38 -27.97
CA THR A 5 -37.76 -21.13 -27.39
C THR A 5 -37.68 -21.32 -25.90
N ILE A 6 -36.45 -21.43 -25.36
CA ILE A 6 -36.22 -21.39 -23.94
C ILE A 6 -36.23 -19.90 -23.51
N LYS A 7 -37.24 -19.51 -22.73
CA LYS A 7 -37.29 -18.19 -22.08
C LYS A 7 -36.25 -18.18 -20.96
N PRO A 8 -35.38 -17.16 -20.87
CA PRO A 8 -34.51 -17.01 -19.71
C PRO A 8 -35.36 -16.69 -18.47
N TYR A 9 -35.19 -17.46 -17.41
CA TYR A 9 -35.78 -17.16 -16.11
C TYR A 9 -35.14 -15.88 -15.57
N SER A 10 -35.93 -14.81 -15.52
CA SER A 10 -35.59 -13.58 -14.84
C SER A 10 -35.92 -13.76 -13.35
N TYR A 11 -34.93 -14.06 -12.52
CA TYR A 11 -35.08 -14.03 -11.07
C TYR A 11 -34.98 -12.56 -10.63
N THR A 12 -36.11 -11.92 -10.39
CA THR A 12 -36.14 -10.66 -9.65
C THR A 12 -36.02 -11.03 -8.18
N ILE A 13 -34.81 -10.93 -7.62
CA ILE A 13 -34.61 -11.01 -6.18
C ILE A 13 -35.16 -9.68 -5.62
N ALA A 14 -36.29 -9.74 -4.94
CA ALA A 14 -36.79 -8.60 -4.17
C ALA A 14 -35.84 -8.40 -2.99
N VAL A 15 -34.91 -7.48 -3.12
CA VAL A 15 -34.03 -7.04 -2.03
C VAL A 15 -34.88 -6.20 -1.08
N GLU A 16 -34.90 -6.57 0.20
CA GLU A 16 -35.63 -5.79 1.21
C GLU A 16 -35.25 -4.32 1.17
N PRO A 17 -36.22 -3.38 1.33
CA PRO A 17 -35.97 -1.95 1.20
C PRO A 17 -34.91 -1.42 2.17
N GLU A 18 -34.72 -2.04 3.33
CA GLU A 18 -33.65 -1.70 4.27
C GLU A 18 -32.24 -1.99 3.73
N ILE A 19 -32.06 -3.09 3.01
CA ILE A 19 -30.78 -3.48 2.41
C ILE A 19 -30.46 -2.51 1.27
N ASN A 20 -31.44 -2.14 0.47
CA ASN A 20 -31.26 -1.20 -0.63
C ASN A 20 -30.87 0.20 -0.14
N THR A 21 -31.45 0.66 0.97
CA THR A 21 -31.10 1.94 1.62
C THR A 21 -29.66 1.91 2.19
N ARG A 22 -29.23 0.79 2.76
CA ARG A 22 -27.87 0.62 3.27
C ARG A 22 -26.83 0.59 2.14
N ILE A 23 -27.16 -0.04 1.03
CA ILE A 23 -26.29 -0.07 -0.17
C ILE A 23 -26.17 1.34 -0.76
N HIS A 24 -27.26 2.09 -0.89
CA HIS A 24 -27.24 3.47 -1.36
C HIS A 24 -26.40 4.38 -0.45
N ASN A 25 -26.57 4.28 0.87
CA ASN A 25 -25.77 5.04 1.82
C ASN A 25 -24.26 4.68 1.72
N PHE A 26 -23.94 3.41 1.47
CA PHE A 26 -22.56 2.99 1.29
C PHE A 26 -21.95 3.53 -0.03
N GLU A 27 -22.72 3.49 -1.11
CA GLU A 27 -22.30 4.08 -2.39
C GLU A 27 -22.09 5.59 -2.33
N ASP A 28 -22.98 6.31 -1.60
CA ASP A 28 -22.87 7.75 -1.42
C ASP A 28 -21.67 8.12 -0.52
N ILE A 29 -21.41 7.36 0.53
CA ILE A 29 -20.18 7.49 1.34
C ILE A 29 -18.95 7.26 0.48
N MET A 30 -18.94 6.21 -0.35
CA MET A 30 -17.82 5.92 -1.25
C MET A 30 -17.60 7.03 -2.28
N LYS A 31 -18.66 7.64 -2.82
CA LYS A 31 -18.56 8.79 -3.73
C LYS A 31 -17.98 10.03 -3.05
N VAL A 32 -18.33 10.28 -1.79
CA VAL A 32 -17.74 11.38 -1.01
C VAL A 32 -16.28 11.12 -0.70
N LEU A 33 -15.95 9.89 -0.33
CA LEU A 33 -14.56 9.46 -0.07
C LEU A 33 -13.68 9.59 -1.33
N GLN A 34 -14.22 9.29 -2.51
CA GLN A 34 -13.51 9.43 -3.79
C GLN A 34 -13.27 10.90 -4.22
N LYS A 35 -14.02 11.87 -3.70
CA LYS A 35 -13.80 13.30 -3.98
C LYS A 35 -12.59 13.88 -3.26
N ILE A 36 -12.20 13.29 -2.14
CA ILE A 36 -11.01 13.74 -1.40
C ILE A 36 -9.78 13.05 -2.00
N PRO A 37 -8.74 13.78 -2.40
CA PRO A 37 -7.53 13.18 -2.94
C PRO A 37 -6.93 12.20 -1.91
N LEU A 38 -6.47 11.04 -2.37
CA LEU A 38 -5.88 10.00 -1.52
C LEU A 38 -4.81 10.56 -0.58
N LEU A 39 -4.03 11.54 -1.06
CA LEU A 39 -3.02 12.22 -0.25
C LEU A 39 -3.62 12.88 1.01
N ALA A 40 -4.76 13.54 0.89
CA ALA A 40 -5.42 14.15 2.05
C ALA A 40 -5.91 13.09 3.06
N TRP A 41 -6.43 11.95 2.58
CA TRP A 41 -6.79 10.83 3.43
C TRP A 41 -5.59 10.24 4.17
N ILE A 42 -4.44 10.14 3.51
CA ILE A 42 -3.20 9.67 4.15
C ILE A 42 -2.74 10.65 5.24
N VAL A 43 -2.78 11.95 4.98
CA VAL A 43 -2.41 12.96 5.98
C VAL A 43 -3.35 12.92 7.18
N ILE A 44 -4.66 12.82 6.96
CA ILE A 44 -5.67 12.67 8.02
C ILE A 44 -5.41 11.39 8.83
N ALA A 45 -5.09 10.29 8.16
CA ALA A 45 -4.77 9.02 8.79
C ALA A 45 -3.51 9.08 9.67
N ILE A 46 -2.47 9.75 9.21
CA ILE A 46 -1.24 9.99 9.99
C ILE A 46 -1.57 10.79 11.25
N LEU A 47 -2.24 11.94 11.11
CA LEU A 47 -2.62 12.78 12.23
C LEU A 47 -3.55 12.04 13.20
N GLY A 48 -4.53 11.31 12.68
CA GLY A 48 -5.44 10.47 13.46
C GLY A 48 -4.71 9.38 14.23
N GLY A 49 -3.75 8.70 13.61
CA GLY A 49 -2.91 7.69 14.25
C GLY A 49 -2.07 8.27 15.39
N VAL A 50 -1.43 9.41 15.16
CA VAL A 50 -0.66 10.11 16.19
C VAL A 50 -1.56 10.53 17.36
N LEU A 51 -2.74 11.05 17.09
CA LEU A 51 -3.71 11.42 18.15
C LEU A 51 -4.19 10.19 18.94
N ILE A 52 -4.54 9.11 18.27
CA ILE A 52 -4.96 7.86 18.93
C ILE A 52 -3.83 7.32 19.80
N GLY A 53 -2.61 7.23 19.27
CA GLY A 53 -1.46 6.70 20.02
C GLY A 53 -1.09 7.55 21.24
N SER A 54 -1.25 8.87 21.16
CA SER A 54 -0.91 9.79 22.27
C SER A 54 -2.00 9.89 23.33
N LEU A 55 -3.29 9.90 22.94
CA LEU A 55 -4.41 10.14 23.86
C LEU A 55 -4.92 8.86 24.54
N THR A 56 -4.85 7.72 23.85
CA THR A 56 -5.42 6.45 24.35
C THR A 56 -4.90 6.04 25.75
N PRO A 57 -3.58 6.06 26.03
CA PRO A 57 -3.09 5.64 27.33
C PRO A 57 -3.63 6.51 28.48
N GLY A 58 -3.70 7.82 28.27
CA GLY A 58 -4.23 8.76 29.28
C GLY A 58 -5.73 8.59 29.51
N LEU A 59 -6.51 8.43 28.47
CA LEU A 59 -7.96 8.24 28.55
C LEU A 59 -8.31 6.92 29.26
N ILE A 60 -7.66 5.81 28.89
CA ILE A 60 -7.92 4.51 29.50
C ILE A 60 -7.46 4.47 30.95
N SER A 61 -6.34 5.09 31.30
CA SER A 61 -5.90 5.20 32.69
C SER A 61 -6.91 5.99 33.55
N GLY A 62 -7.49 7.06 33.00
CA GLY A 62 -8.57 7.81 33.64
C GLY A 62 -9.83 6.97 33.87
N ILE A 63 -10.26 6.22 32.86
CA ILE A 63 -11.40 5.29 32.96
C ILE A 63 -11.13 4.19 33.99
N ASN A 64 -9.96 3.59 33.96
CA ASN A 64 -9.58 2.55 34.93
C ASN A 64 -9.64 3.06 36.38
N SER A 65 -9.16 4.29 36.60
CA SER A 65 -9.20 4.92 37.92
C SER A 65 -10.61 5.25 38.36
N ALA A 66 -11.45 5.75 37.46
CA ALA A 66 -12.85 6.14 37.79
C ALA A 66 -13.78 4.94 38.00
N ALA A 67 -13.65 3.92 37.13
CA ALA A 67 -14.54 2.75 37.11
C ALA A 67 -13.99 1.55 37.90
N LYS A 68 -12.78 1.63 38.47
CA LYS A 68 -12.06 0.52 39.15
C LYS A 68 -11.97 -0.73 38.27
N ILE A 69 -11.75 -0.57 37.00
CA ILE A 69 -11.58 -1.62 36.01
C ILE A 69 -10.09 -1.66 35.63
N SER A 70 -9.61 -2.81 35.14
CA SER A 70 -8.22 -2.99 34.68
C SER A 70 -8.23 -3.30 33.18
N ILE A 71 -8.37 -2.26 32.34
CA ILE A 71 -8.27 -2.39 30.87
C ILE A 71 -6.83 -2.04 30.48
N PRO A 72 -6.16 -2.81 29.59
CA PRO A 72 -4.86 -2.45 29.07
C PRO A 72 -4.91 -1.06 28.39
N THR A 73 -3.96 -0.19 28.72
CA THR A 73 -3.94 1.20 28.26
C THR A 73 -3.71 1.33 26.74
N ASP A 74 -3.26 0.28 26.11
CA ASP A 74 -2.93 0.18 24.69
C ASP A 74 -3.98 -0.60 23.86
N VAL A 75 -5.08 -1.06 24.49
CA VAL A 75 -6.08 -1.93 23.84
C VAL A 75 -6.59 -1.40 22.50
N VAL A 76 -6.89 -0.10 22.43
CA VAL A 76 -7.38 0.53 21.19
C VAL A 76 -6.31 0.50 20.10
N VAL A 77 -5.06 0.82 20.47
CA VAL A 77 -3.95 0.79 19.53
C VAL A 77 -3.71 -0.63 19.04
N GLN A 78 -3.75 -1.64 19.91
CA GLN A 78 -3.56 -3.04 19.52
C GLN A 78 -4.64 -3.58 18.58
N ILE A 79 -5.88 -3.08 18.65
CA ILE A 79 -6.92 -3.40 17.67
C ILE A 79 -6.52 -2.88 16.27
N PHE A 80 -6.10 -1.62 16.18
CA PHE A 80 -5.61 -1.05 14.91
C PHE A 80 -4.35 -1.74 14.40
N VAL A 81 -3.43 -2.13 15.29
CA VAL A 81 -2.22 -2.89 14.95
C VAL A 81 -2.58 -4.27 14.40
N SER A 82 -3.55 -4.96 15.02
CA SER A 82 -4.02 -6.26 14.53
C SER A 82 -4.60 -6.15 13.11
N PHE A 83 -5.41 -5.12 12.86
CA PHE A 83 -5.90 -4.83 11.51
C PHE A 83 -4.73 -4.55 10.54
N SER A 84 -3.77 -3.70 10.96
CA SER A 84 -2.60 -3.37 10.13
C SER A 84 -1.77 -4.59 9.79
N THR A 85 -1.61 -5.54 10.72
CA THR A 85 -0.88 -6.80 10.49
C THR A 85 -1.56 -7.65 9.42
N ILE A 86 -2.88 -7.83 9.52
CA ILE A 86 -3.66 -8.58 8.52
C ILE A 86 -3.58 -7.89 7.16
N PHE A 87 -3.74 -6.57 7.13
CA PHE A 87 -3.70 -5.80 5.89
C PHE A 87 -2.31 -5.81 5.25
N SER A 88 -1.23 -5.72 6.04
CA SER A 88 0.15 -5.85 5.55
C SER A 88 0.41 -7.23 4.93
N ALA A 89 -0.09 -8.28 5.55
CA ALA A 89 0.01 -9.63 5.01
C ALA A 89 -0.75 -9.76 3.67
N PHE A 90 -1.95 -9.17 3.59
CA PHE A 90 -2.72 -9.09 2.36
C PHE A 90 -2.01 -8.27 1.26
N LEU A 91 -1.41 -7.12 1.61
CA LEU A 91 -0.61 -6.33 0.67
C LEU A 91 0.58 -7.13 0.14
N SER A 92 1.29 -7.84 1.01
CA SER A 92 2.44 -8.68 0.61
C SER A 92 2.02 -9.77 -0.38
N PHE A 93 0.84 -10.35 -0.20
CA PHE A 93 0.25 -11.30 -1.15
C PHE A 93 -0.16 -10.63 -2.46
N ALA A 94 -0.73 -9.43 -2.41
CA ALA A 94 -1.25 -8.72 -3.57
C ALA A 94 -0.15 -8.15 -4.49
N ILE A 95 1.02 -7.75 -3.94
CA ILE A 95 2.09 -7.11 -4.70
C ILE A 95 2.52 -7.93 -5.93
N PRO A 96 2.84 -9.22 -5.85
CA PRO A 96 3.20 -10.03 -7.03
C PRO A 96 2.08 -10.09 -8.08
N LEU A 97 0.81 -10.14 -7.65
CA LEU A 97 -0.34 -10.14 -8.56
C LEU A 97 -0.46 -8.81 -9.30
N ILE A 98 -0.23 -7.70 -8.59
CA ILE A 98 -0.22 -6.35 -9.18
C ILE A 98 0.88 -6.25 -10.23
N ILE A 99 2.10 -6.72 -9.92
CA ILE A 99 3.23 -6.71 -10.85
C ILE A 99 2.90 -7.47 -12.13
N ILE A 100 2.38 -8.69 -12.01
CA ILE A 100 2.02 -9.51 -13.16
C ILE A 100 0.86 -8.86 -13.93
N GLY A 101 -0.18 -8.40 -13.24
CA GLY A 101 -1.37 -7.82 -13.85
C GLY A 101 -1.11 -6.57 -14.67
N PHE A 102 -0.12 -5.77 -14.30
CA PHE A 102 0.19 -4.53 -15.04
C PHE A 102 1.34 -4.69 -16.03
N ILE A 103 2.39 -5.43 -15.67
CA ILE A 103 3.58 -5.51 -16.51
C ILE A 103 3.38 -6.43 -17.70
N VAL A 104 2.71 -7.57 -17.52
CA VAL A 104 2.51 -8.54 -18.62
C VAL A 104 1.72 -7.91 -19.78
N PRO A 105 0.52 -7.35 -19.59
CA PRO A 105 -0.20 -6.72 -20.69
C PRO A 105 0.50 -5.45 -21.19
N GLY A 106 1.16 -4.69 -20.30
CA GLY A 106 1.93 -3.52 -20.70
C GLY A 106 3.05 -3.84 -21.70
N ILE A 107 3.79 -4.92 -21.49
CA ILE A 107 4.83 -5.40 -22.43
C ILE A 107 4.18 -6.13 -23.62
N GLY A 108 3.18 -6.98 -23.35
CA GLY A 108 2.53 -7.81 -24.36
C GLY A 108 1.79 -7.01 -25.43
N SER A 109 1.32 -5.79 -25.11
CA SER A 109 0.67 -4.88 -26.04
C SER A 109 1.65 -4.09 -26.94
N LEU A 110 2.97 -4.15 -26.66
CA LEU A 110 3.95 -3.43 -27.46
C LEU A 110 4.00 -3.98 -28.90
N ALA A 111 4.06 -3.06 -29.87
CA ALA A 111 4.15 -3.42 -31.27
C ALA A 111 5.43 -4.22 -31.57
N GLN A 112 5.39 -5.04 -32.62
CA GLN A 112 6.57 -5.77 -33.08
C GLN A 112 7.70 -4.80 -33.41
N GLY A 113 8.91 -5.10 -32.90
CA GLY A 113 10.07 -4.23 -33.01
C GLY A 113 10.30 -3.36 -31.77
N ALA A 114 9.34 -3.25 -30.87
CA ALA A 114 9.49 -2.51 -29.62
C ALA A 114 10.53 -3.13 -28.66
N GLY A 115 10.96 -4.38 -28.88
CA GLY A 115 12.02 -5.01 -28.09
C GLY A 115 13.32 -4.21 -28.05
N LYS A 116 13.71 -3.61 -29.19
CA LYS A 116 14.87 -2.70 -29.25
C LYS A 116 14.61 -1.42 -28.45
N MET A 117 13.42 -0.85 -28.58
CA MET A 117 13.02 0.34 -27.85
C MET A 117 12.92 0.06 -26.34
N LEU A 118 12.37 -1.09 -25.96
CA LEU A 118 12.34 -1.55 -24.56
C LEU A 118 13.75 -1.69 -24.00
N GLY A 119 14.69 -2.33 -24.75
CA GLY A 119 16.09 -2.47 -24.35
C GLY A 119 16.79 -1.12 -24.15
N VAL A 120 16.55 -0.16 -25.05
CA VAL A 120 17.08 1.21 -24.92
C VAL A 120 16.48 1.91 -23.71
N THR A 121 15.16 1.80 -23.48
CA THR A 121 14.48 2.42 -22.33
C THR A 121 14.99 1.84 -21.01
N VAL A 122 15.14 0.52 -20.91
CA VAL A 122 15.71 -0.15 -19.72
C VAL A 122 17.15 0.31 -19.50
N GLY A 123 17.98 0.32 -20.54
CA GLY A 123 19.37 0.79 -20.45
C GLY A 123 19.46 2.25 -19.99
N LEU A 124 18.62 3.13 -20.54
CA LEU A 124 18.58 4.53 -20.15
C LEU A 124 18.09 4.71 -18.71
N SER A 125 17.09 3.91 -18.27
CA SER A 125 16.61 3.92 -16.90
C SER A 125 17.68 3.49 -15.90
N TYR A 126 18.45 2.44 -16.21
CA TYR A 126 19.59 2.03 -15.40
C TYR A 126 20.66 3.09 -15.32
N LEU A 127 21.01 3.69 -16.47
CA LEU A 127 22.01 4.77 -16.52
C LEU A 127 21.54 5.97 -15.68
N SER A 128 20.29 6.37 -15.82
CA SER A 128 19.67 7.44 -15.01
C SER A 128 19.73 7.12 -13.51
N SER A 129 19.41 5.88 -13.13
CA SER A 129 19.47 5.44 -11.73
C SER A 129 20.89 5.47 -11.16
N ILE A 130 21.88 5.09 -11.94
CA ILE A 130 23.29 5.14 -11.56
C ILE A 130 23.72 6.60 -11.35
N VAL A 131 23.39 7.48 -12.30
CA VAL A 131 23.71 8.92 -12.20
C VAL A 131 23.03 9.54 -10.97
N ALA A 132 21.74 9.28 -10.77
CA ALA A 132 21.01 9.76 -9.60
C ALA A 132 21.60 9.22 -8.30
N GLY A 133 22.02 7.95 -8.26
CA GLY A 133 22.70 7.35 -7.11
C GLY A 133 24.03 8.03 -6.78
N PHE A 134 24.85 8.34 -7.79
CA PHE A 134 26.09 9.10 -7.59
C PHE A 134 25.83 10.54 -7.09
N LEU A 135 24.82 11.20 -7.64
CA LEU A 135 24.43 12.54 -7.18
C LEU A 135 23.96 12.50 -5.73
N ALA A 136 23.11 11.52 -5.37
CA ALA A 136 22.61 11.33 -4.01
C ALA A 136 23.78 11.03 -3.04
N LEU A 137 24.71 10.14 -3.42
CA LEU A 137 25.88 9.82 -2.62
C LEU A 137 26.75 11.05 -2.39
N THR A 138 27.02 11.81 -3.45
CA THR A 138 27.82 13.06 -3.36
C THR A 138 27.13 14.07 -2.44
N ALA A 139 25.82 14.30 -2.62
CA ALA A 139 25.06 15.17 -1.75
C ALA A 139 25.10 14.71 -0.29
N ALA A 140 24.94 13.42 -0.03
CA ALA A 140 25.00 12.83 1.31
C ALA A 140 26.36 13.03 1.97
N LEU A 141 27.46 12.78 1.26
CA LEU A 141 28.83 12.96 1.77
C LEU A 141 29.12 14.42 2.18
N PHE A 142 28.57 15.40 1.48
CA PHE A 142 28.76 16.81 1.82
C PHE A 142 27.75 17.32 2.88
N LEU A 143 26.50 16.90 2.82
CA LEU A 143 25.44 17.45 3.68
C LEU A 143 25.33 16.71 5.01
N TYR A 144 25.52 15.39 5.08
CA TYR A 144 25.37 14.63 6.34
C TYR A 144 26.29 15.11 7.46
N PRO A 145 27.58 15.41 7.25
CA PRO A 145 28.43 15.92 8.30
C PRO A 145 27.94 17.26 8.87
N ILE A 146 27.20 18.05 8.08
CA ILE A 146 26.65 19.35 8.47
C ILE A 146 25.31 19.17 9.19
N LEU A 147 24.41 18.35 8.63
CA LEU A 147 23.04 18.16 9.11
C LEU A 147 22.97 17.29 10.38
N LEU A 148 23.91 16.33 10.53
CA LEU A 148 23.94 15.40 11.63
C LEU A 148 24.96 15.81 12.71
N LYS A 149 25.54 17.00 12.64
CA LYS A 149 26.44 17.55 13.68
C LYS A 149 25.69 17.63 15.02
N GLY A 150 26.12 16.82 15.98
CA GLY A 150 25.55 16.81 17.35
C GLY A 150 24.48 15.73 17.57
N GLN A 151 24.09 14.97 16.58
CA GLN A 151 23.32 13.76 16.79
C GLN A 151 24.29 12.61 17.02
N GLN A 152 24.33 12.09 18.24
CA GLN A 152 24.99 10.82 18.48
C GLN A 152 24.18 9.79 17.71
N LEU A 153 24.81 9.15 16.72
CA LEU A 153 24.31 7.92 16.10
C LEU A 153 24.46 6.81 17.17
N GLU A 154 23.67 6.90 18.25
CA GLU A 154 23.41 5.70 19.03
C GLU A 154 22.94 4.65 18.03
N SER A 155 23.45 3.44 18.16
CA SER A 155 22.99 2.30 17.40
C SER A 155 21.46 2.29 17.49
N PHE A 156 20.78 2.76 16.44
CA PHE A 156 19.34 2.72 16.41
C PHE A 156 18.96 1.24 16.35
N ASP A 157 18.52 0.70 17.46
CA ASP A 157 17.75 -0.53 17.44
C ASP A 157 16.64 -0.35 16.41
N ASN A 158 16.43 -1.38 15.60
CA ASN A 158 15.38 -1.32 14.58
C ASN A 158 14.10 -0.78 15.23
N PRO A 159 13.56 0.37 14.80
CA PRO A 159 12.36 0.97 15.39
C PRO A 159 11.18 -0.01 15.47
N GLU A 160 11.16 -1.02 14.60
CA GLU A 160 10.18 -2.10 14.61
C GLU A 160 10.23 -2.94 15.88
N ASN A 161 11.40 -3.09 16.52
CA ASN A 161 11.52 -3.86 17.76
C ASN A 161 10.82 -3.21 18.97
N ALA A 162 10.57 -1.91 18.90
CA ALA A 162 9.85 -1.16 19.94
C ALA A 162 8.33 -1.18 19.73
N LEU A 163 7.85 -1.66 18.57
CA LEU A 163 6.43 -1.68 18.25
C LEU A 163 5.73 -2.84 18.98
N SER A 164 4.53 -2.55 19.48
CA SER A 164 3.67 -3.58 20.06
C SER A 164 3.16 -4.52 18.96
N SER A 165 3.18 -5.81 19.22
CA SER A 165 2.50 -6.78 18.38
C SER A 165 0.99 -6.71 18.61
N GLY A 166 0.19 -6.79 17.54
CA GLY A 166 -1.27 -6.87 17.66
C GLY A 166 -1.73 -8.18 18.32
N TYR A 167 -2.99 -8.23 18.71
CA TYR A 167 -3.61 -9.45 19.25
C TYR A 167 -3.64 -10.61 18.26
N VAL A 168 -3.61 -10.33 16.95
CA VAL A 168 -3.66 -11.31 15.88
C VAL A 168 -2.36 -11.28 15.10
N THR A 169 -1.66 -12.42 15.08
CA THR A 169 -0.55 -12.66 14.16
C THR A 169 -1.09 -13.43 12.95
N PHE A 170 -1.18 -12.76 11.81
CA PHE A 170 -1.60 -13.38 10.58
C PHE A 170 -0.43 -13.36 9.59
N LYS A 171 -0.04 -14.54 9.13
CA LYS A 171 0.99 -14.69 8.10
C LYS A 171 0.32 -15.19 6.82
N LEU A 172 0.34 -14.37 5.79
CA LEU A 172 -0.03 -14.75 4.44
C LEU A 172 1.24 -14.61 3.59
N GLU A 173 1.79 -15.75 3.20
CA GLU A 173 2.98 -15.74 2.35
C GLU A 173 2.59 -15.35 0.91
N PRO A 174 3.37 -14.48 0.26
CA PRO A 174 3.14 -14.16 -1.14
C PRO A 174 3.35 -15.39 -2.01
N ILE A 175 2.60 -15.52 -3.10
CA ILE A 175 2.72 -16.61 -4.08
C ILE A 175 4.14 -16.72 -4.61
N MET A 176 4.81 -15.57 -4.77
CA MET A 176 6.21 -15.49 -5.21
C MET A 176 6.82 -14.17 -4.73
N SER A 177 8.16 -14.09 -4.78
CA SER A 177 8.87 -12.84 -4.48
C SER A 177 8.60 -11.78 -5.55
N VAL A 178 8.78 -10.50 -5.18
CA VAL A 178 8.68 -9.35 -6.09
C VAL A 178 9.59 -9.53 -7.32
N MET A 179 10.84 -9.97 -7.10
CA MET A 179 11.79 -10.20 -8.19
C MET A 179 11.34 -11.34 -9.12
N SER A 180 10.80 -12.43 -8.55
CA SER A 180 10.26 -13.54 -9.35
C SER A 180 9.06 -13.08 -10.19
N ALA A 181 8.17 -12.27 -9.61
CA ALA A 181 7.03 -11.71 -10.34
C ALA A 181 7.47 -10.78 -11.48
N LEU A 182 8.49 -9.95 -11.27
CA LEU A 182 9.07 -9.11 -12.30
C LEU A 182 9.64 -9.93 -13.44
N ILE A 183 10.52 -10.90 -13.15
CA ILE A 183 11.15 -11.76 -14.16
C ILE A 183 10.08 -12.53 -14.95
N LEU A 184 9.11 -13.12 -14.25
CA LEU A 184 8.00 -13.83 -14.89
C LEU A 184 7.19 -12.91 -15.80
N SER A 185 6.90 -11.68 -15.36
CA SER A 185 6.17 -10.70 -16.16
C SER A 185 6.90 -10.31 -17.44
N PHE A 186 8.23 -10.15 -17.37
CA PHE A 186 9.04 -9.90 -18.55
C PHE A 186 9.04 -11.08 -19.51
N ILE A 187 9.19 -12.31 -19.01
CA ILE A 187 9.18 -13.52 -19.85
C ILE A 187 7.84 -13.66 -20.56
N LEU A 188 6.73 -13.52 -19.81
CA LEU A 188 5.38 -13.65 -20.37
C LEU A 188 5.07 -12.50 -21.34
N GLY A 189 5.34 -11.26 -20.98
CA GLY A 189 5.08 -10.10 -21.84
C GLY A 189 5.86 -10.15 -23.15
N LEU A 190 7.15 -10.47 -23.11
CA LEU A 190 7.97 -10.65 -24.30
C LEU A 190 7.53 -11.87 -25.12
N GLY A 191 7.16 -12.97 -24.45
CA GLY A 191 6.62 -14.16 -25.10
C GLY A 191 5.32 -13.87 -25.87
N ILE A 192 4.39 -13.13 -25.26
CA ILE A 192 3.12 -12.70 -25.89
C ILE A 192 3.41 -11.86 -27.14
N THR A 193 4.33 -10.89 -27.03
CA THR A 193 4.73 -10.04 -28.15
C THR A 193 5.39 -10.84 -29.28
N ALA A 194 6.30 -11.78 -28.94
CA ALA A 194 7.00 -12.60 -29.91
C ALA A 194 6.07 -13.58 -30.65
N LEU A 195 5.17 -14.23 -29.93
CA LEU A 195 4.20 -15.20 -30.48
C LEU A 195 2.98 -14.54 -31.12
N LYS A 196 2.79 -13.23 -30.96
CA LYS A 196 1.59 -12.47 -31.39
C LYS A 196 0.29 -13.09 -30.84
N SER A 197 0.33 -13.63 -29.65
CA SER A 197 -0.79 -14.37 -29.06
C SER A 197 -1.84 -13.41 -28.49
N ARG A 198 -2.88 -13.15 -29.25
CA ARG A 198 -4.03 -12.33 -28.84
C ARG A 198 -4.79 -12.96 -27.66
N SER A 199 -4.92 -14.28 -27.64
CA SER A 199 -5.63 -14.97 -26.56
C SER A 199 -4.93 -14.82 -25.23
N MET A 200 -3.60 -14.93 -25.20
CA MET A 200 -2.83 -14.68 -23.97
C MET A 200 -2.87 -13.21 -23.55
N LEU A 201 -2.77 -12.29 -24.51
CA LEU A 201 -2.85 -10.87 -24.20
C LEU A 201 -4.19 -10.53 -23.55
N ASN A 202 -5.31 -10.95 -24.15
CA ASN A 202 -6.65 -10.70 -23.60
C ASN A 202 -6.81 -11.30 -22.19
N LEU A 203 -6.27 -12.50 -21.94
CA LEU A 203 -6.28 -13.12 -20.60
C LEU A 203 -5.60 -12.21 -19.54
N PHE A 204 -4.45 -11.65 -19.88
CA PHE A 204 -3.74 -10.78 -18.94
C PHE A 204 -4.35 -9.37 -18.86
N GLU A 205 -5.00 -8.88 -19.90
CA GLU A 205 -5.81 -7.65 -19.86
C GLU A 205 -7.04 -7.83 -18.93
N ASP A 206 -7.74 -8.97 -19.02
CA ASP A 206 -8.83 -9.30 -18.08
C ASP A 206 -8.31 -9.43 -16.64
N PHE A 207 -7.16 -10.06 -16.46
CA PHE A 207 -6.50 -10.16 -15.16
C PHE A 207 -6.10 -8.80 -14.60
N GLN A 208 -5.61 -7.89 -15.44
CA GLN A 208 -5.33 -6.50 -15.07
C GLN A 208 -6.59 -5.82 -14.52
N VAL A 209 -7.73 -5.96 -15.19
CA VAL A 209 -9.02 -5.39 -14.73
C VAL A 209 -9.43 -5.93 -13.36
N ILE A 210 -9.20 -7.23 -13.09
CA ILE A 210 -9.46 -7.83 -11.78
C ILE A 210 -8.58 -7.19 -10.72
N VAL A 211 -7.28 -7.05 -10.99
CA VAL A 211 -6.31 -6.42 -10.08
C VAL A 211 -6.62 -4.95 -9.85
N GLU A 212 -7.00 -4.20 -10.88
CA GLU A 212 -7.44 -2.80 -10.76
C GLU A 212 -8.65 -2.65 -9.83
N LYS A 213 -9.64 -3.54 -9.98
CA LYS A 213 -10.81 -3.56 -9.08
C LYS A 213 -10.41 -3.91 -7.65
N MET A 214 -9.52 -4.87 -7.45
CA MET A 214 -9.00 -5.20 -6.12
C MET A 214 -8.28 -4.00 -5.48
N LEU A 215 -7.45 -3.29 -6.24
CA LEU A 215 -6.79 -2.06 -5.79
C LEU A 215 -7.83 -0.99 -5.41
N GLY A 216 -8.77 -0.70 -6.30
CA GLY A 216 -9.74 0.38 -6.15
C GLY A 216 -10.75 0.13 -5.03
N TYR A 217 -11.24 -1.09 -4.87
CA TYR A 217 -12.30 -1.41 -3.91
C TYR A 217 -11.81 -1.94 -2.57
N VAL A 218 -10.61 -2.50 -2.51
CA VAL A 218 -10.09 -3.11 -1.28
C VAL A 218 -8.87 -2.36 -0.76
N ILE A 219 -7.81 -2.26 -1.56
CA ILE A 219 -6.53 -1.73 -1.05
C ILE A 219 -6.64 -0.24 -0.75
N ILE A 220 -7.05 0.56 -1.73
CA ILE A 220 -7.09 2.03 -1.58
C ILE A 220 -8.00 2.49 -0.43
N PRO A 221 -9.24 1.96 -0.26
CA PRO A 221 -10.09 2.38 0.85
C PRO A 221 -9.61 1.95 2.23
N LEU A 222 -8.93 0.79 2.34
CA LEU A 222 -8.43 0.28 3.61
C LEU A 222 -7.06 0.84 4.00
N LEU A 223 -6.32 1.41 3.04
CA LEU A 223 -5.00 1.97 3.27
C LEU A 223 -4.96 3.04 4.38
N PRO A 224 -5.90 4.02 4.45
CA PRO A 224 -5.90 5.00 5.54
C PRO A 224 -6.05 4.36 6.92
N VAL A 225 -6.89 3.34 7.07
CA VAL A 225 -7.07 2.62 8.34
C VAL A 225 -5.79 1.90 8.76
N HIS A 226 -5.11 1.27 7.80
CA HIS A 226 -3.79 0.67 8.02
C HIS A 226 -2.77 1.71 8.50
N ILE A 227 -2.71 2.87 7.85
CA ILE A 227 -1.79 3.96 8.22
C ILE A 227 -2.08 4.47 9.63
N VAL A 228 -3.36 4.63 10.01
CA VAL A 228 -3.74 4.96 11.41
C VAL A 228 -3.12 3.97 12.38
N GLY A 229 -3.23 2.67 12.12
CA GLY A 229 -2.69 1.63 12.99
C GLY A 229 -1.17 1.69 13.14
N VAL A 230 -0.47 1.87 12.03
CA VAL A 230 1.00 2.01 12.03
C VAL A 230 1.44 3.23 12.84
N PHE A 231 0.85 4.41 12.57
CA PHE A 231 1.24 5.63 13.28
C PHE A 231 0.80 5.66 14.74
N ALA A 232 -0.34 5.06 15.08
CA ALA A 232 -0.76 4.91 16.47
C ALA A 232 0.23 4.05 17.26
N ASN A 233 0.71 2.94 16.70
CA ASN A 233 1.70 2.07 17.33
C ASN A 233 3.06 2.78 17.48
N MET A 234 3.52 3.44 16.42
CA MET A 234 4.77 4.21 16.46
C MET A 234 4.73 5.34 17.49
N THR A 235 3.56 5.99 17.66
CA THR A 235 3.36 7.05 18.64
C THR A 235 3.37 6.48 20.05
N LEU A 236 2.68 5.37 20.28
CA LEU A 236 2.66 4.68 21.57
C LEU A 236 4.09 4.24 21.99
N ALA A 237 4.88 3.78 21.03
CA ALA A 237 6.30 3.40 21.24
C ALA A 237 7.25 4.62 21.34
N GLY A 238 6.75 5.88 21.24
CA GLY A 238 7.58 7.10 21.27
C GLY A 238 8.49 7.30 20.04
N GLN A 239 8.31 6.50 18.99
CA GLN A 239 9.20 6.51 17.83
C GLN A 239 8.92 7.64 16.84
N VAL A 240 7.69 8.17 16.76
CA VAL A 240 7.31 9.19 15.77
C VAL A 240 8.18 10.44 15.90
N VAL A 241 8.33 10.99 17.10
CA VAL A 241 9.13 12.19 17.34
C VAL A 241 10.61 11.93 17.05
N LYS A 242 11.12 10.77 17.47
CA LYS A 242 12.51 10.35 17.24
C LYS A 242 12.82 10.22 15.75
N ILE A 243 11.94 9.55 14.99
CA ILE A 243 12.08 9.39 13.54
C ILE A 243 11.96 10.75 12.85
N LEU A 244 11.00 11.58 13.22
CA LEU A 244 10.79 12.89 12.60
C LEU A 244 11.98 13.84 12.86
N SER A 245 12.57 13.81 14.04
CA SER A 245 13.73 14.66 14.38
C SER A 245 15.01 14.25 13.65
N VAL A 246 15.22 12.93 13.46
CA VAL A 246 16.44 12.41 12.81
C VAL A 246 16.28 12.41 11.29
N PHE A 247 15.16 11.89 10.79
CA PHE A 247 14.96 11.68 9.36
C PHE A 247 14.27 12.84 8.65
N GLY A 248 13.60 13.78 9.36
CA GLY A 248 12.90 14.89 8.73
C GLY A 248 13.80 15.73 7.83
N MET A 249 15.03 16.03 8.29
CA MET A 249 16.02 16.74 7.50
C MET A 249 16.46 15.96 6.25
N VAL A 250 16.61 14.63 6.41
CA VAL A 250 16.97 13.74 5.30
C VAL A 250 15.83 13.66 4.28
N PHE A 251 14.57 13.63 4.71
CA PHE A 251 13.42 13.65 3.83
C PHE A 251 13.34 14.95 3.00
N ILE A 252 13.57 16.09 3.62
CA ILE A 252 13.62 17.37 2.91
C ILE A 252 14.72 17.34 1.86
N MET A 253 15.90 16.84 2.21
CA MET A 253 17.02 16.71 1.27
C MET A 253 16.67 15.81 0.09
N VAL A 254 16.06 14.64 0.34
CA VAL A 254 15.63 13.71 -0.71
C VAL A 254 14.60 14.34 -1.63
N ILE A 255 13.62 15.08 -1.09
CA ILE A 255 12.62 15.79 -1.88
C ILE A 255 13.30 16.85 -2.78
N LEU A 256 14.20 17.65 -2.24
CA LEU A 256 14.92 18.66 -3.01
C LEU A 256 15.78 18.03 -4.10
N LEU A 257 16.45 16.91 -3.81
CA LEU A 257 17.23 16.17 -4.78
C LEU A 257 16.38 15.56 -5.90
N HIS A 258 15.14 15.18 -5.57
CA HIS A 258 14.21 14.61 -6.54
C HIS A 258 13.64 15.64 -7.52
N TRP A 259 13.61 16.91 -7.09
CA TRP A 259 13.17 18.04 -7.94
C TRP A 259 14.27 18.53 -8.89
N PHE A 260 15.54 18.19 -8.65
CA PHE A 260 16.68 18.57 -9.45
C PHE A 260 16.99 17.50 -10.52
#